data_983780ecd79743bcb7d285abffc88c9f
#
_entry.id   983780ecd79743bcb7d285abffc88c9f
#
_cell.length_a   1.000
_cell.length_b   1.000
_cell.length_c   1.000
_cell.angle_alpha   90.00
_cell.angle_beta   90.00
_cell.angle_gamma   90.00
#
_symmetry.space_group_name_H-M   'P 1'
#
loop_
_entity.id
_entity.type
_entity.pdbx_description
1 polymer ?
#
loop_
_entity_poly.entity_id
_entity_poly.type
_entity_poly.pdbx_seq_one_letter_code
_entity_poly.pdbx_strand_id
1 'polypeptide(L)'
;ASGEQIDIEMQNSSFSVSRRHRFQLYGAKMLTYQEKKGNKYQFINPVYQIIFINDIDSDNLQLYDTYQSRNKEGKLEKNNLMNRVYVQVPYINFIKQYK
;
A
#
# COMPACT_ATOMS: atom_id res chain seq x y z
N ALA A 1 -17.34 -2.03 -14.42
CA ALA A 1 -16.24 -2.11 -13.47
C ALA A 1 -15.41 -0.84 -13.52
N SER A 2 -14.93 -0.40 -12.38
CA SER A 2 -14.14 0.81 -12.29
C SER A 2 -12.77 0.70 -12.96
N GLY A 3 -12.27 -0.52 -13.17
CA GLY A 3 -10.93 -0.73 -13.70
C GLY A 3 -9.82 -0.54 -12.70
N GLU A 4 -10.13 -0.32 -11.43
CA GLU A 4 -9.13 -0.19 -10.38
C GLU A 4 -8.31 -1.46 -10.24
N GLN A 5 -7.02 -1.30 -9.93
CA GLN A 5 -6.09 -2.42 -9.75
C GLN A 5 -5.92 -2.64 -8.25
N ILE A 6 -6.29 -3.83 -7.78
CA ILE A 6 -6.19 -4.19 -6.36
C ILE A 6 -5.26 -5.39 -6.20
N ASP A 7 -4.25 -5.23 -5.36
CA ASP A 7 -3.29 -6.26 -5.01
C ASP A 7 -3.39 -6.52 -3.51
N ILE A 8 -3.73 -7.74 -3.12
CA ILE A 8 -3.82 -8.14 -1.71
C ILE A 8 -2.77 -9.20 -1.47
N GLU A 9 -1.85 -8.92 -0.55
CA GLU A 9 -0.74 -9.82 -0.23
C GLU A 9 -0.70 -10.16 1.25
N MET A 10 -0.29 -11.39 1.54
CA MET A 10 -0.01 -11.87 2.90
C MET A 10 1.49 -12.10 3.01
N GLN A 11 2.16 -11.40 3.91
CA GLN A 11 3.59 -11.57 4.14
C GLN A 11 3.83 -12.13 5.53
N ASN A 12 4.27 -13.39 5.58
CA ASN A 12 4.54 -14.09 6.84
C ASN A 12 5.98 -13.84 7.30
N SER A 13 6.41 -12.59 7.28
CA SER A 13 7.77 -12.21 7.59
C SER A 13 7.83 -10.75 8.03
N SER A 14 9.00 -10.32 8.50
CA SER A 14 9.19 -8.99 9.05
C SER A 14 9.31 -7.91 8.00
N PHE A 15 9.08 -6.66 8.42
CA PHE A 15 9.44 -5.50 7.62
C PHE A 15 10.96 -5.49 7.39
N SER A 16 11.37 -5.28 6.15
CA SER A 16 12.77 -5.10 5.79
C SER A 16 12.84 -4.07 4.69
N VAL A 17 14.02 -3.48 4.50
CA VAL A 17 14.24 -2.54 3.40
C VAL A 17 13.93 -3.20 2.06
N SER A 18 14.43 -4.42 1.87
CA SER A 18 14.19 -5.18 0.65
C SER A 18 12.71 -5.39 0.36
N ARG A 19 11.92 -5.78 1.38
CA ARG A 19 10.49 -6.00 1.22
C ARG A 19 9.73 -4.71 0.96
N ARG A 20 10.07 -3.64 1.67
CA ARG A 20 9.44 -2.34 1.45
C ARG A 20 9.69 -1.84 0.02
N HIS A 21 10.91 -2.02 -0.49
CA HIS A 21 11.23 -1.68 -1.86
C HIS A 21 10.45 -2.54 -2.86
N ARG A 22 10.35 -3.84 -2.58
CA ARG A 22 9.61 -4.76 -3.45
C ARG A 22 8.14 -4.38 -3.58
N PHE A 23 7.49 -4.03 -2.48
CA PHE A 23 6.09 -3.61 -2.53
C PHE A 23 5.91 -2.35 -3.37
N GLN A 24 6.79 -1.38 -3.20
CA GLN A 24 6.73 -0.14 -3.97
C GLN A 24 6.95 -0.39 -5.46
N LEU A 25 7.90 -1.27 -5.79
CA LEU A 25 8.16 -1.63 -7.19
C LEU A 25 6.98 -2.37 -7.80
N TYR A 26 6.32 -3.24 -7.06
CA TYR A 26 5.13 -3.92 -7.57
C TYR A 26 4.01 -2.94 -7.88
N GLY A 27 3.78 -1.97 -7.02
CA GLY A 27 2.79 -0.92 -7.27
C GLY A 27 3.12 -0.13 -8.53
N ALA A 28 4.38 0.23 -8.71
CA ALA A 28 4.84 0.93 -9.91
C ALA A 28 4.64 0.09 -11.16
N LYS A 29 4.91 -1.21 -11.08
CA LYS A 29 4.69 -2.12 -12.22
C LYS A 29 3.23 -2.22 -12.61
N MET A 30 2.34 -2.24 -11.63
CA MET A 30 0.90 -2.27 -11.90
C MET A 30 0.46 -1.02 -12.66
N LEU A 31 1.04 0.14 -12.33
CA LEU A 31 0.75 1.38 -13.04
C LEU A 31 1.31 1.36 -14.45
N THR A 32 2.60 1.02 -14.59
CA THR A 32 3.26 1.02 -15.91
C THR A 32 2.71 -0.05 -16.83
N TYR A 33 2.17 -1.13 -16.28
CA TYR A 33 1.52 -2.17 -17.08
C TYR A 33 0.33 -1.60 -17.84
N GLN A 34 -0.44 -0.71 -17.22
CA GLN A 34 -1.58 -0.08 -17.88
C GLN A 34 -1.11 0.77 -19.08
N GLU A 35 0.01 1.48 -18.93
CA GLU A 35 0.60 2.25 -20.02
C GLU A 35 1.05 1.33 -21.16
N LYS A 36 1.70 0.21 -20.85
CA LYS A 36 2.14 -0.76 -21.84
C LYS A 36 0.99 -1.35 -22.63
N LYS A 37 -0.19 -1.45 -22.04
CA LYS A 37 -1.40 -1.91 -22.71
C LYS A 37 -2.05 -0.83 -23.59
N GLY A 38 -1.42 0.34 -23.67
CA GLY A 38 -1.88 1.41 -24.54
C GLY A 38 -2.91 2.35 -23.95
N ASN A 39 -3.13 2.28 -22.65
CA ASN A 39 -4.03 3.21 -21.97
C ASN A 39 -3.45 4.61 -22.03
N LYS A 40 -4.28 5.59 -22.37
CA LYS A 40 -3.87 7.00 -22.34
C LYS A 40 -3.69 7.43 -20.88
N TYR A 41 -2.81 8.39 -20.65
CA TYR A 41 -2.46 8.83 -19.28
C TYR A 41 -3.68 9.22 -18.46
N GLN A 42 -4.63 9.93 -19.03
CA GLN A 42 -5.82 10.36 -18.29
C GLN A 42 -6.74 9.21 -17.89
N PHE A 43 -6.55 8.02 -18.47
CA PHE A 43 -7.36 6.83 -18.19
C PHE A 43 -6.62 5.77 -17.38
N ILE A 44 -5.45 6.10 -16.85
CA ILE A 44 -4.75 5.21 -15.91
C ILE A 44 -5.55 5.14 -14.62
N ASN A 45 -5.82 3.93 -14.16
CA ASN A 45 -6.60 3.69 -12.96
C ASN A 45 -5.71 3.62 -11.71
N PRO A 46 -6.21 4.07 -10.56
CA PRO A 46 -5.45 3.93 -9.31
C PRO A 46 -5.11 2.49 -8.99
N VAL A 47 -3.98 2.31 -8.30
CA VAL A 47 -3.54 1.03 -7.78
C VAL A 47 -3.72 1.03 -6.27
N TYR A 48 -4.28 -0.04 -5.74
CA TYR A 48 -4.45 -0.26 -4.32
C TYR A 48 -3.71 -1.53 -3.92
N GLN A 49 -2.72 -1.39 -3.05
CA GLN A 49 -2.00 -2.52 -2.48
C GLN A 49 -2.39 -2.63 -1.02
N ILE A 50 -2.88 -3.80 -0.61
CA ILE A 50 -3.22 -4.08 0.78
C ILE A 50 -2.33 -5.24 1.21
N ILE A 51 -1.39 -4.95 2.11
CA ILE A 51 -0.36 -5.89 2.49
C ILE A 51 -0.51 -6.23 3.98
N PHE A 52 -0.90 -7.46 4.25
CA PHE A 52 -0.98 -7.99 5.61
C PHE A 52 0.40 -8.53 5.96
N ILE A 53 1.03 -7.95 6.97
CA ILE A 53 2.38 -8.32 7.35
C ILE A 53 2.39 -8.87 8.77
N ASN A 54 3.11 -9.98 8.97
CA ASN A 54 3.19 -10.62 10.29
C ASN A 54 4.34 -10.02 11.09
N ASP A 55 4.27 -8.71 11.28
CA ASP A 55 5.29 -7.96 12.01
C ASP A 55 4.69 -6.65 12.51
N ILE A 56 5.39 -6.02 13.43
CA ILE A 56 5.02 -4.73 14.00
C ILE A 56 6.14 -3.73 13.70
N ASP A 57 5.74 -2.57 13.20
CA ASP A 57 6.65 -1.45 13.03
C ASP A 57 6.65 -0.62 14.32
N SER A 58 7.73 -0.70 15.10
CA SER A 58 7.83 -0.02 16.39
C SER A 58 7.80 1.51 16.27
N ASP A 59 8.15 2.03 15.10
CA ASP A 59 8.12 3.47 14.86
C ASP A 59 6.75 3.98 14.45
N ASN A 60 5.82 3.07 14.17
CA ASN A 60 4.48 3.42 13.72
C ASN A 60 3.47 2.36 14.18
N LEU A 61 3.24 2.32 15.50
CA LEU A 61 2.38 1.30 16.12
C LEU A 61 0.90 1.61 15.90
N GLN A 62 0.31 0.88 14.97
CA GLN A 62 -1.13 0.94 14.70
C GLN A 62 -1.53 -0.28 13.89
N LEU A 63 -2.83 -0.59 13.85
CA LEU A 63 -3.31 -1.76 13.13
C LEU A 63 -3.00 -1.65 11.64
N TYR A 64 -3.26 -0.49 11.04
CA TYR A 64 -2.94 -0.27 9.64
C TYR A 64 -2.58 1.20 9.40
N ASP A 65 -1.88 1.44 8.32
CA ASP A 65 -1.59 2.78 7.84
C ASP A 65 -1.64 2.81 6.32
N THR A 66 -2.03 3.96 5.78
CA THR A 66 -2.18 4.14 4.34
C THR A 66 -1.12 5.12 3.85
N TYR A 67 -0.39 4.70 2.82
CA TYR A 67 0.63 5.52 2.15
C TYR A 67 0.14 5.95 0.79
N GLN A 68 0.22 7.23 0.51
CA GLN A 68 -0.26 7.87 -0.71
C GLN A 68 0.66 9.04 -1.04
N SER A 69 0.55 9.57 -2.25
CA SER A 69 1.31 10.78 -2.62
C SER A 69 0.70 11.99 -1.91
N ARG A 70 1.51 12.69 -1.13
CA ARG A 70 1.07 13.86 -0.36
C ARG A 70 2.09 14.97 -0.47
N ASN A 71 1.62 16.21 -0.36
CA ASN A 71 2.53 17.35 -0.30
C ASN A 71 3.15 17.46 1.10
N LYS A 72 4.03 18.44 1.28
CA LYS A 72 4.76 18.63 2.55
C LYS A 72 3.84 18.95 3.74
N GLU A 73 2.62 19.36 3.49
CA GLU A 73 1.63 19.67 4.53
C GLU A 73 0.69 18.48 4.80
N GLY A 74 0.93 17.35 4.14
CA GLY A 74 0.13 16.15 4.31
C GLY A 74 -1.12 16.07 3.45
N LYS A 75 -1.31 17.00 2.54
CA LYS A 75 -2.48 16.99 1.68
C LYS A 75 -2.31 16.02 0.52
N LEU A 76 -3.32 15.18 0.30
CA LEU A 76 -3.31 14.20 -0.78
C LEU A 76 -3.20 14.89 -2.14
N GLU A 77 -2.32 14.38 -2.98
CA GLU A 77 -2.19 14.85 -4.35
C GLU A 77 -3.48 14.59 -5.12
N LYS A 78 -3.94 15.58 -5.88
CA LYS A 78 -5.12 15.39 -6.73
C LYS A 78 -4.84 14.30 -7.75
N ASN A 79 -5.83 13.45 -7.98
CA ASN A 79 -5.72 12.31 -8.91
C ASN A 79 -4.62 11.33 -8.52
N ASN A 80 -4.43 11.13 -7.23
CA ASN A 80 -3.45 10.18 -6.71
C ASN A 80 -3.70 8.78 -7.26
N LEU A 81 -2.65 8.15 -7.76
CA LEU A 81 -2.73 6.81 -8.37
C LEU A 81 -2.18 5.70 -7.48
N MET A 82 -1.40 6.03 -6.46
CA MET A 82 -0.76 5.02 -5.64
C MET A 82 -1.32 5.01 -4.23
N ASN A 83 -1.83 3.85 -3.83
CA ASN A 83 -2.37 3.64 -2.49
C ASN A 83 -1.81 2.34 -1.95
N ARG A 84 -1.10 2.39 -0.83
CA ARG A 84 -0.54 1.21 -0.18
C ARG A 84 -0.92 1.20 1.28
N VAL A 85 -1.50 0.08 1.71
CA VAL A 85 -1.90 -0.12 3.10
C VAL A 85 -1.06 -1.25 3.66
N TYR A 86 -0.39 -0.99 4.79
CA TYR A 86 0.24 -2.05 5.58
C TYR A 86 -0.64 -2.35 6.77
N VAL A 87 -1.02 -3.62 6.91
CA VAL A 87 -1.79 -4.09 8.07
C VAL A 87 -0.83 -4.89 8.95
N GLN A 88 -0.60 -4.39 10.16
CA GLN A 88 0.28 -5.04 11.15
C GLN A 88 -0.53 -6.09 11.92
N VAL A 89 -0.58 -7.29 11.37
CA VAL A 89 -1.46 -8.34 11.90
C VAL A 89 -1.27 -8.60 13.40
N PRO A 90 -0.03 -8.69 13.93
CA PRO A 90 0.15 -8.95 15.36
C PRO A 90 -0.37 -7.83 16.27
N TYR A 91 -0.62 -6.64 15.73
CA TYR A 91 -1.17 -5.53 16.51
C TYR A 91 -2.56 -5.84 17.06
N ILE A 92 -3.29 -6.77 16.44
CA ILE A 92 -4.59 -7.21 16.91
C ILE A 92 -4.49 -7.74 18.35
N ASN A 93 -3.38 -8.40 18.69
CA ASN A 93 -3.16 -8.93 20.03
C ASN A 93 -3.01 -7.83 21.08
N PHE A 94 -2.42 -6.70 20.71
CA PHE A 94 -2.35 -5.54 21.59
C PHE A 94 -3.74 -4.99 21.89
N ILE A 95 -4.58 -4.88 20.90
CA ILE A 95 -5.95 -4.38 21.06
C ILE A 95 -6.73 -5.30 21.99
N LYS A 96 -6.59 -6.61 21.83
CA LYS A 96 -7.30 -7.60 22.64
C LYS A 96 -6.91 -7.56 24.11
N GLN A 97 -5.65 -7.22 24.41
CA GLN A 97 -5.15 -7.19 25.78
C GLN A 97 -5.70 -6.02 26.61
N TYR A 98 -6.17 -4.98 25.95
CA TYR A 98 -6.64 -3.77 26.63
C TYR A 98 -8.16 -3.56 26.58
N LYS A 99 -8.87 -4.62 26.27
CA LYS A 99 -10.34 -4.59 26.30
C LYS A 99 -10.90 -5.13 27.61
#